data_5c98e7cca5f071b875e92a32e90e47e9
#
_entry.id   5c98e7cca5f071b875e92a32e90e47e9
#
_cell.length_a   1.000
_cell.length_b   1.000
_cell.length_c   1.000
_cell.angle_alpha   90.00
_cell.angle_beta   90.00
_cell.angle_gamma   90.00
#
_symmetry.space_group_name_H-M   'P 1'
#
loop_
_entity.id
_entity.type
_entity.pdbx_description
1 polymer ?
#
loop_
_entity_poly.entity_id
_entity_poly.type
_entity_poly.pdbx_seq_one_letter_code
_entity_poly.pdbx_strand_id
1 'polypeptide(L)'
;MKRRNWSVAALVTLLALTPAADPAAQIWKKILPDKDKNESAKNDANAEEVIKQLRADIGYLASDQLEGRRTGTKGEALAGMFIEKRMAAIGLVPYGASYRRPFKFEWGKELTPEIRLTIGGKYVSVPEDAFPVGFSGAGTDENYVLPESKEANSPWLIALYETQQDAENPHYDWEKNAFDRARKAIERGATSVLFYDNFGSKYAPVYTKRTDYESLGVPVLVLGKKVYDQYVKDMKVMQPVYMNIAFKKEFRTGTNIVGYINNNATYTAVIGAHYDHLGYGEDGNSRSVDGVKSIHNGADDNASGVAAMLAVATKLKQSSYKKYNYLFIAFSAEELGLLGSKAFVKEKDFQKQKAAYMLNMDMVGRLGPDRKLTVGGVGTSPVWNSVMAAVPSTLKISRDSSGVGPSDHSSFYNDSIPVLFFFTGTHTDYHKPTDDAQKINYSGTKDVVNYVYSIIGGMEKQPAPLFSTTKNSSMGSRTAFKVTLGIMPDYSYQEIGVRVDGVIDDKPAAKAGLKQGDIILQLGDKKINGMQTYMEALGTFKPGDKADVKVKRGPTVQEFKLVF
;
A
#
# COMPACT_ATOMS: atom_id res chain seq x y z
N MET A 1 -72.11 19.92 -56.00
CA MET A 1 -72.81 21.06 -55.40
C MET A 1 -72.02 21.61 -54.24
N LYS A 2 -71.71 22.88 -54.28
CA LYS A 2 -70.85 23.64 -53.33
C LYS A 2 -71.63 23.85 -52.02
N ARG A 3 -70.96 23.80 -50.86
CA ARG A 3 -71.17 24.76 -49.76
C ARG A 3 -69.88 24.90 -48.94
N ARG A 4 -69.38 26.14 -48.88
CA ARG A 4 -68.33 26.71 -48.02
C ARG A 4 -68.85 26.80 -46.60
N ASN A 5 -68.06 26.51 -45.59
CA ASN A 5 -68.28 27.01 -44.21
C ASN A 5 -66.98 27.71 -43.72
N TRP A 6 -67.18 28.91 -43.25
CA TRP A 6 -66.19 29.81 -42.67
C TRP A 6 -66.09 29.45 -41.17
N SER A 7 -64.85 29.35 -40.72
CA SER A 7 -64.56 29.23 -39.31
C SER A 7 -64.07 30.60 -38.79
N VAL A 8 -64.78 31.12 -37.81
CA VAL A 8 -64.42 32.32 -37.04
C VAL A 8 -63.50 31.88 -35.90
N ALA A 9 -62.25 32.39 -35.87
CA ALA A 9 -61.34 32.19 -34.75
C ALA A 9 -61.60 33.29 -33.70
N ALA A 10 -62.06 32.85 -32.53
CA ALA A 10 -62.15 33.74 -31.36
C ALA A 10 -60.85 33.72 -30.57
N LEU A 11 -60.20 34.87 -30.50
CA LEU A 11 -59.00 35.14 -29.69
C LEU A 11 -59.43 35.37 -28.23
N VAL A 12 -59.16 34.42 -27.32
CA VAL A 12 -59.37 34.59 -25.88
C VAL A 12 -58.05 35.06 -25.28
N THR A 13 -57.99 36.30 -24.89
CA THR A 13 -56.88 36.91 -24.16
C THR A 13 -57.03 36.55 -22.68
N LEU A 14 -56.16 35.64 -22.17
CA LEU A 14 -56.10 35.33 -20.72
C LEU A 14 -55.23 36.41 -20.05
N LEU A 15 -55.84 37.30 -19.29
CA LEU A 15 -55.18 38.16 -18.32
C LEU A 15 -54.76 37.28 -17.12
N ALA A 16 -53.45 37.05 -16.98
CA ALA A 16 -52.90 36.46 -15.76
C ALA A 16 -52.89 37.50 -14.64
N LEU A 17 -53.79 37.37 -13.71
CA LEU A 17 -53.75 38.05 -12.41
C LEU A 17 -52.64 37.45 -11.58
N THR A 18 -51.51 38.13 -11.43
CA THR A 18 -50.50 37.80 -10.40
C THR A 18 -51.12 38.15 -9.04
N PRO A 19 -51.11 37.21 -8.05
CA PRO A 19 -51.53 37.55 -6.71
C PRO A 19 -50.55 38.58 -6.12
N ALA A 20 -51.09 39.74 -5.70
CA ALA A 20 -50.32 40.76 -4.97
C ALA A 20 -49.75 40.12 -3.70
N ALA A 21 -48.42 40.14 -3.56
CA ALA A 21 -47.75 39.63 -2.38
C ALA A 21 -48.24 40.37 -1.13
N ASP A 22 -48.76 39.62 -0.17
CA ASP A 22 -49.24 40.14 1.11
C ASP A 22 -48.11 40.91 1.82
N PRO A 23 -48.26 42.24 2.09
CA PRO A 23 -47.25 43.03 2.79
C PRO A 23 -46.93 42.50 4.18
N ALA A 24 -47.88 41.83 4.84
CA ALA A 24 -47.65 41.19 6.13
C ALA A 24 -46.68 40.00 6.01
N ALA A 25 -46.72 39.19 4.94
CA ALA A 25 -45.80 38.09 4.70
C ALA A 25 -44.36 38.53 4.44
N GLN A 26 -44.17 39.74 3.87
CA GLN A 26 -42.83 40.31 3.69
C GLN A 26 -42.22 40.88 4.99
N ILE A 27 -43.05 41.35 5.92
CA ILE A 27 -42.61 41.85 7.25
C ILE A 27 -42.22 40.64 8.14
N TRP A 28 -42.96 39.57 8.11
CA TRP A 28 -42.66 38.35 8.88
C TRP A 28 -41.40 37.62 8.39
N LYS A 29 -41.06 37.66 7.09
CA LYS A 29 -39.80 37.15 6.56
C LYS A 29 -38.56 37.94 7.03
N LYS A 30 -38.73 39.23 7.44
CA LYS A 30 -37.65 40.06 7.98
C LYS A 30 -37.46 39.92 9.49
N ILE A 31 -38.44 39.39 10.22
CA ILE A 31 -38.42 39.34 11.71
C ILE A 31 -38.09 37.93 12.24
N LEU A 32 -38.35 36.89 11.48
CA LEU A 32 -37.92 35.54 11.86
C LEU A 32 -36.48 35.33 11.46
N PRO A 33 -35.58 34.89 12.38
CA PRO A 33 -34.23 34.53 11.99
C PRO A 33 -34.33 33.38 10.99
N ASP A 34 -33.66 33.54 9.87
CA ASP A 34 -33.61 32.60 8.76
C ASP A 34 -32.96 31.32 9.28
N LYS A 35 -33.74 30.33 9.70
CA LYS A 35 -33.25 29.07 10.27
C LYS A 35 -32.26 28.41 9.34
N ASP A 36 -32.46 28.52 8.03
CA ASP A 36 -31.60 27.94 7.00
C ASP A 36 -30.22 28.65 6.96
N LYS A 37 -30.17 29.99 7.17
CA LYS A 37 -28.90 30.73 7.23
C LYS A 37 -28.11 30.43 8.49
N ASN A 38 -28.77 30.30 9.64
CA ASN A 38 -28.10 29.93 10.89
C ASN A 38 -27.60 28.49 10.86
N GLU A 39 -28.32 27.58 10.22
CA GLU A 39 -27.90 26.19 10.08
C GLU A 39 -26.77 26.03 9.07
N SER A 40 -26.81 26.77 7.95
CA SER A 40 -25.71 26.86 6.97
C SER A 40 -24.44 27.45 7.62
N ALA A 41 -24.54 28.58 8.29
CA ALA A 41 -23.38 29.21 8.98
C ALA A 41 -22.77 28.29 10.05
N LYS A 42 -23.59 27.52 10.78
CA LYS A 42 -23.11 26.56 11.78
C LYS A 42 -22.44 25.35 11.12
N ASN A 43 -22.95 24.89 9.98
CA ASN A 43 -22.35 23.80 9.20
C ASN A 43 -21.01 24.24 8.58
N ASP A 44 -20.92 25.48 8.09
CA ASP A 44 -19.69 26.04 7.53
C ASP A 44 -18.62 26.22 8.62
N ALA A 45 -18.96 26.75 9.78
CA ALA A 45 -18.06 26.88 10.92
C ALA A 45 -17.53 25.51 11.41
N ASN A 46 -18.39 24.49 11.42
CA ASN A 46 -17.98 23.13 11.79
C ASN A 46 -17.06 22.52 10.71
N ALA A 47 -17.30 22.80 9.44
CA ALA A 47 -16.46 22.34 8.33
C ALA A 47 -15.05 22.97 8.40
N GLU A 48 -14.95 24.27 8.71
CA GLU A 48 -13.68 24.99 8.88
C GLU A 48 -12.89 24.46 10.06
N GLU A 49 -13.53 24.17 11.20
CA GLU A 49 -12.85 23.62 12.37
C GLU A 49 -12.28 22.22 12.09
N VAL A 50 -13.01 21.36 11.36
CA VAL A 50 -12.50 20.06 10.92
C VAL A 50 -11.27 20.22 10.02
N ILE A 51 -11.32 21.15 9.04
CA ILE A 51 -10.17 21.42 8.14
C ILE A 51 -8.97 21.94 8.92
N LYS A 52 -9.19 22.86 9.87
CA LYS A 52 -8.14 23.39 10.73
C LYS A 52 -7.46 22.28 11.54
N GLN A 53 -8.25 21.37 12.11
CA GLN A 53 -7.71 20.26 12.89
C GLN A 53 -6.97 19.24 12.01
N LEU A 54 -7.49 18.90 10.83
CA LEU A 54 -6.79 18.04 9.86
C LEU A 54 -5.44 18.66 9.47
N ARG A 55 -5.40 19.97 9.25
CA ARG A 55 -4.14 20.68 8.93
C ARG A 55 -3.14 20.62 10.07
N ALA A 56 -3.60 20.76 11.31
CA ALA A 56 -2.75 20.68 12.49
C ALA A 56 -2.20 19.27 12.69
N ASP A 57 -3.06 18.25 12.60
CA ASP A 57 -2.68 16.86 12.81
C ASP A 57 -1.73 16.35 11.71
N ILE A 58 -2.04 16.59 10.44
CA ILE A 58 -1.18 16.20 9.31
C ILE A 58 0.13 17.00 9.33
N GLY A 59 0.07 18.31 9.58
CA GLY A 59 1.25 19.17 9.64
C GLY A 59 2.25 18.75 10.71
N TYR A 60 1.79 18.24 11.86
CA TYR A 60 2.68 17.70 12.87
C TYR A 60 3.20 16.31 12.47
N LEU A 61 2.30 15.40 12.06
CA LEU A 61 2.68 14.02 11.73
C LEU A 61 3.63 13.95 10.52
N ALA A 62 3.51 14.87 9.56
CA ALA A 62 4.39 14.96 8.41
C ALA A 62 5.51 16.02 8.58
N SER A 63 5.89 16.33 9.82
CA SER A 63 6.99 17.26 10.08
C SER A 63 8.34 16.58 10.14
N ASP A 64 9.40 17.30 9.77
CA ASP A 64 10.78 16.83 9.84
C ASP A 64 11.22 16.41 11.26
N GLN A 65 10.53 16.94 12.30
CA GLN A 65 10.79 16.56 13.70
C GLN A 65 10.58 15.07 13.98
N LEU A 66 9.73 14.43 13.16
CA LEU A 66 9.40 13.00 13.28
C LEU A 66 10.26 12.12 12.38
N GLU A 67 11.22 12.71 11.65
CA GLU A 67 12.21 11.99 10.83
C GLU A 67 11.58 10.89 9.97
N GLY A 68 10.38 11.15 9.41
CA GLY A 68 9.63 10.19 8.57
C GLY A 68 9.08 8.99 9.34
N ARG A 69 8.94 9.03 10.64
CA ARG A 69 8.20 8.06 11.50
C ARG A 69 8.54 6.58 11.27
N ARG A 70 9.78 6.28 10.88
CA ARG A 70 10.20 4.90 10.65
C ARG A 70 10.01 4.03 11.88
N THR A 71 9.43 2.83 11.71
CA THR A 71 9.14 1.89 12.79
C THR A 71 10.35 1.59 13.67
N GLY A 72 10.17 1.64 14.99
CA GLY A 72 11.21 1.39 16.00
C GLY A 72 12.15 2.57 16.23
N THR A 73 11.87 3.76 15.67
CA THR A 73 12.69 4.96 15.86
C THR A 73 12.07 5.96 16.85
N LYS A 74 12.86 6.97 17.22
CA LYS A 74 12.38 8.10 18.03
C LYS A 74 11.24 8.86 17.32
N GLY A 75 11.31 8.99 15.99
CA GLY A 75 10.28 9.66 15.20
C GLY A 75 8.93 8.97 15.30
N GLU A 76 8.90 7.65 15.17
CA GLU A 76 7.68 6.85 15.40
C GLU A 76 7.17 7.01 16.83
N ALA A 77 8.05 6.94 17.83
CA ALA A 77 7.65 7.08 19.24
C ALA A 77 7.03 8.45 19.52
N LEU A 78 7.55 9.53 18.94
CA LEU A 78 7.00 10.88 19.06
C LEU A 78 5.63 11.00 18.36
N ALA A 79 5.47 10.40 17.17
CA ALA A 79 4.18 10.32 16.48
C ALA A 79 3.14 9.56 17.31
N GLY A 80 3.52 8.40 17.86
CA GLY A 80 2.66 7.63 18.75
C GLY A 80 2.23 8.40 19.99
N MET A 81 3.13 9.15 20.63
CA MET A 81 2.81 10.04 21.77
C MET A 81 1.82 11.16 21.37
N PHE A 82 1.98 11.72 20.19
CA PHE A 82 1.05 12.72 19.68
C PHE A 82 -0.35 12.12 19.46
N ILE A 83 -0.44 10.97 18.80
CA ILE A 83 -1.71 10.28 18.54
C ILE A 83 -2.41 9.93 19.87
N GLU A 84 -1.67 9.40 20.85
CA GLU A 84 -2.18 9.11 22.20
C GLU A 84 -2.79 10.35 22.85
N LYS A 85 -2.07 11.50 22.83
CA LYS A 85 -2.58 12.76 23.35
C LYS A 85 -3.84 13.24 22.62
N ARG A 86 -3.87 13.08 21.31
CA ARG A 86 -5.04 13.43 20.49
C ARG A 86 -6.25 12.56 20.83
N MET A 87 -6.06 11.24 20.95
CA MET A 87 -7.12 10.30 21.36
C MET A 87 -7.67 10.66 22.75
N ALA A 88 -6.79 10.95 23.71
CA ALA A 88 -7.18 11.38 25.06
C ALA A 88 -7.96 12.71 25.03
N ALA A 89 -7.52 13.70 24.25
CA ALA A 89 -8.20 14.99 24.10
C ALA A 89 -9.60 14.87 23.46
N ILE A 90 -9.80 13.92 22.55
CA ILE A 90 -11.12 13.58 21.99
C ILE A 90 -12.01 12.89 23.04
N GLY A 91 -11.43 12.36 24.12
CA GLY A 91 -12.13 11.64 25.18
C GLY A 91 -12.32 10.16 24.88
N LEU A 92 -11.45 9.56 24.05
CA LEU A 92 -11.33 8.13 23.97
C LEU A 92 -10.65 7.61 25.25
N VAL A 93 -10.93 6.36 25.60
CA VAL A 93 -10.24 5.69 26.70
C VAL A 93 -9.22 4.69 26.11
N PRO A 94 -8.19 4.30 26.87
CA PRO A 94 -7.30 3.21 26.45
C PRO A 94 -8.09 1.91 26.20
N TYR A 95 -7.66 1.14 25.22
CA TYR A 95 -8.12 -0.23 25.04
C TYR A 95 -7.31 -1.14 25.99
N GLY A 96 -7.89 -1.51 27.14
CA GLY A 96 -7.19 -2.16 28.23
C GLY A 96 -6.44 -1.16 29.14
N ALA A 97 -5.22 -1.49 29.56
CA ALA A 97 -4.47 -0.69 30.52
C ALA A 97 -3.76 0.54 29.92
N SER A 98 -3.53 0.58 28.62
CA SER A 98 -2.78 1.62 27.92
C SER A 98 -3.26 1.80 26.50
N TYR A 99 -3.07 3.00 25.94
CA TYR A 99 -3.24 3.24 24.50
C TYR A 99 -2.19 2.49 23.68
N ARG A 100 -1.02 2.22 24.26
CA ARG A 100 0.11 1.61 23.56
C ARG A 100 0.04 0.10 23.60
N ARG A 101 0.14 -0.53 22.45
CA ARG A 101 0.17 -1.99 22.26
C ARG A 101 1.46 -2.35 21.52
N PRO A 102 2.58 -2.53 22.26
CA PRO A 102 3.86 -2.87 21.67
C PRO A 102 3.85 -4.32 21.18
N PHE A 103 4.50 -4.55 20.03
CA PHE A 103 4.76 -5.88 19.49
C PHE A 103 6.21 -5.98 19.02
N LYS A 104 6.80 -7.16 19.19
CA LYS A 104 8.17 -7.44 18.78
C LYS A 104 8.17 -8.23 17.49
N PHE A 105 9.04 -7.86 16.55
CA PHE A 105 9.21 -8.56 15.30
C PHE A 105 10.70 -8.73 14.96
N GLU A 106 11.03 -9.77 14.20
CA GLU A 106 12.37 -9.98 13.68
C GLU A 106 12.60 -8.96 12.56
N TRP A 107 13.60 -8.10 12.76
CA TRP A 107 13.96 -7.05 11.82
C TRP A 107 14.91 -7.56 10.74
N GLY A 108 15.84 -8.42 11.13
CA GLY A 108 16.85 -8.93 10.26
C GLY A 108 17.86 -9.80 10.99
N LYS A 109 18.93 -10.15 10.29
CA LYS A 109 19.99 -11.00 10.79
C LYS A 109 21.32 -10.23 10.71
N GLU A 110 22.04 -10.16 11.82
CA GLU A 110 23.37 -9.59 11.91
C GLU A 110 24.40 -10.71 11.91
N LEU A 111 25.47 -10.53 11.14
CA LEU A 111 26.57 -11.49 11.11
C LEU A 111 27.28 -11.50 12.45
N THR A 112 27.64 -12.68 12.93
CA THR A 112 28.44 -12.79 14.16
C THR A 112 29.93 -12.93 13.83
N PRO A 113 30.84 -12.64 14.78
CA PRO A 113 32.28 -12.79 14.57
C PRO A 113 32.74 -14.23 14.28
N GLU A 114 31.90 -15.21 14.56
CA GLU A 114 32.19 -16.65 14.34
C GLU A 114 32.07 -17.08 12.88
N ILE A 115 31.56 -16.19 12.01
CA ILE A 115 31.44 -16.50 10.58
C ILE A 115 32.82 -16.78 9.98
N ARG A 116 32.86 -17.90 9.23
CA ARG A 116 34.06 -18.33 8.50
C ARG A 116 33.68 -18.94 7.16
N LEU A 117 34.48 -18.64 6.17
CA LEU A 117 34.44 -19.28 4.86
C LEU A 117 35.89 -19.53 4.39
N THR A 118 36.18 -20.77 3.99
CA THR A 118 37.42 -21.12 3.29
C THR A 118 37.09 -21.91 2.03
N ILE A 119 37.86 -21.67 0.96
CA ILE A 119 37.83 -22.43 -0.30
C ILE A 119 39.23 -22.83 -0.67
N GLY A 120 39.50 -24.10 -0.89
CA GLY A 120 40.85 -24.61 -1.13
C GLY A 120 41.80 -24.37 0.04
N GLY A 121 41.27 -24.34 1.27
CA GLY A 121 42.03 -24.06 2.49
C GLY A 121 42.39 -22.58 2.69
N LYS A 122 41.98 -21.68 1.82
CA LYS A 122 42.25 -20.24 1.90
C LYS A 122 41.02 -19.48 2.40
N TYR A 123 41.25 -18.53 3.31
CA TYR A 123 40.21 -17.69 3.90
C TYR A 123 39.59 -16.72 2.87
N VAL A 124 38.25 -16.61 2.90
CA VAL A 124 37.48 -15.64 2.12
C VAL A 124 36.83 -14.66 3.10
N SER A 125 37.02 -13.36 2.87
CA SER A 125 36.47 -12.31 3.72
C SER A 125 34.97 -12.23 3.63
N VAL A 126 34.29 -12.20 4.78
CA VAL A 126 32.84 -12.05 4.93
C VAL A 126 32.58 -10.84 5.85
N PRO A 127 31.81 -9.84 5.41
CA PRO A 127 30.93 -9.83 4.23
C PRO A 127 31.54 -9.24 2.94
N GLU A 128 32.81 -8.86 2.89
CA GLU A 128 33.38 -8.03 1.83
C GLU A 128 33.52 -8.79 0.49
N ASP A 129 34.08 -9.98 0.51
CA ASP A 129 34.36 -10.79 -0.69
C ASP A 129 33.28 -11.86 -0.94
N ALA A 130 32.60 -12.27 0.12
CA ALA A 130 31.45 -13.17 0.08
C ALA A 130 30.49 -12.83 1.23
N PHE A 131 29.19 -13.11 1.06
CA PHE A 131 28.22 -12.86 2.12
C PHE A 131 27.06 -13.85 2.06
N PRO A 132 26.47 -14.23 3.22
CA PRO A 132 25.24 -14.98 3.25
C PRO A 132 24.07 -14.09 2.84
N VAL A 133 23.16 -14.64 2.02
CA VAL A 133 21.93 -13.95 1.59
C VAL A 133 20.93 -13.88 2.74
N GLY A 134 19.97 -12.96 2.67
CA GLY A 134 18.97 -12.76 3.72
C GLY A 134 18.19 -14.03 4.07
N PHE A 135 17.88 -14.87 3.10
CA PHE A 135 17.18 -16.16 3.29
C PHE A 135 18.11 -17.34 3.65
N SER A 136 19.40 -17.09 3.85
CA SER A 136 20.34 -18.13 4.31
C SER A 136 19.93 -18.66 5.69
N GLY A 137 20.08 -19.96 5.89
CA GLY A 137 20.12 -20.58 7.22
C GLY A 137 21.48 -20.39 7.89
N ALA A 138 21.52 -20.57 9.22
CA ALA A 138 22.76 -20.79 9.96
C ALA A 138 23.19 -22.25 9.83
N GLY A 139 24.48 -22.53 9.96
CA GLY A 139 25.01 -23.88 9.96
C GLY A 139 26.48 -23.95 9.60
N THR A 140 27.04 -25.13 9.80
CA THR A 140 28.41 -25.46 9.42
C THR A 140 28.37 -26.52 8.31
N ASP A 141 29.18 -26.32 7.28
CA ASP A 141 29.38 -27.31 6.22
C ASP A 141 30.87 -27.44 5.94
N GLU A 142 31.35 -28.68 6.03
CA GLU A 142 32.75 -29.03 5.75
C GLU A 142 32.76 -30.17 4.75
N ASN A 143 33.09 -29.86 3.50
CA ASN A 143 32.96 -30.80 2.39
C ASN A 143 33.85 -30.36 1.22
N TYR A 144 33.57 -30.88 0.03
CA TYR A 144 34.27 -30.54 -1.21
C TYR A 144 33.32 -29.96 -2.23
N VAL A 145 33.79 -29.01 -3.04
CA VAL A 145 33.03 -28.36 -4.10
C VAL A 145 33.71 -28.44 -5.45
N LEU A 146 32.92 -28.58 -6.50
CA LEU A 146 33.32 -28.44 -7.90
C LEU A 146 32.13 -27.83 -8.67
N PRO A 147 32.33 -26.85 -9.58
CA PRO A 147 31.21 -26.21 -10.28
C PRO A 147 30.29 -27.16 -11.03
N GLU A 148 30.84 -28.22 -11.61
CA GLU A 148 30.09 -29.23 -12.37
C GLU A 148 29.39 -30.25 -11.49
N SER A 149 29.83 -30.45 -10.23
CA SER A 149 29.24 -31.44 -9.32
C SER A 149 27.98 -30.90 -8.65
N LYS A 150 26.90 -31.69 -8.73
CA LYS A 150 25.61 -31.40 -8.11
C LYS A 150 25.10 -32.66 -7.38
N GLU A 151 26.00 -33.25 -6.58
CA GLU A 151 25.72 -34.46 -5.82
C GLU A 151 24.91 -34.15 -4.54
N ALA A 152 24.09 -35.08 -4.13
CA ALA A 152 23.42 -34.99 -2.84
C ALA A 152 24.44 -35.09 -1.68
N ASN A 153 24.11 -34.49 -0.56
CA ASN A 153 24.95 -34.39 0.63
C ASN A 153 26.26 -33.63 0.40
N SER A 154 26.26 -32.67 -0.54
CA SER A 154 27.41 -31.78 -0.78
C SER A 154 26.97 -30.34 -1.00
N PRO A 155 27.86 -29.35 -0.81
CA PRO A 155 27.66 -27.96 -1.19
C PRO A 155 27.58 -27.82 -2.72
N TRP A 156 26.70 -26.96 -3.22
CA TRP A 156 26.58 -26.70 -4.66
C TRP A 156 27.11 -25.31 -5.01
N LEU A 157 28.02 -25.24 -5.98
CA LEU A 157 28.44 -24.00 -6.63
C LEU A 157 27.51 -23.71 -7.81
N ILE A 158 26.86 -22.55 -7.84
CA ILE A 158 25.88 -22.16 -8.86
C ILE A 158 26.23 -20.77 -9.37
N ALA A 159 26.26 -20.56 -10.69
CA ALA A 159 26.43 -19.21 -11.26
C ALA A 159 25.28 -18.32 -10.82
N LEU A 160 25.57 -17.12 -10.34
CA LEU A 160 24.53 -16.17 -9.91
C LEU A 160 23.70 -15.70 -11.11
N TYR A 161 24.36 -15.42 -12.22
CA TYR A 161 23.73 -15.00 -13.47
C TYR A 161 23.86 -16.09 -14.52
N GLU A 162 22.77 -16.34 -15.26
CA GLU A 162 22.78 -17.32 -16.36
C GLU A 162 23.38 -16.72 -17.63
N THR A 163 23.21 -15.42 -17.85
CA THR A 163 23.72 -14.69 -19.01
C THR A 163 24.38 -13.38 -18.58
N GLN A 164 25.25 -12.84 -19.46
CA GLN A 164 25.82 -11.51 -19.25
C GLN A 164 24.72 -10.43 -19.25
N GLN A 165 23.67 -10.61 -20.03
CA GLN A 165 22.53 -9.70 -20.07
C GLN A 165 21.81 -9.62 -18.70
N ASP A 166 21.69 -10.74 -17.99
CA ASP A 166 21.14 -10.76 -16.64
C ASP A 166 22.01 -9.94 -15.67
N ALA A 167 23.32 -10.08 -15.77
CA ALA A 167 24.28 -9.35 -14.94
C ALA A 167 24.31 -7.85 -15.22
N GLU A 168 24.02 -7.42 -16.44
CA GLU A 168 23.97 -6.02 -16.88
C GLU A 168 22.59 -5.38 -16.69
N ASN A 169 21.57 -6.17 -16.34
CA ASN A 169 20.22 -5.69 -16.16
C ASN A 169 20.00 -5.14 -14.75
N PRO A 170 19.77 -3.82 -14.56
CA PRO A 170 19.53 -3.24 -13.23
C PRO A 170 18.22 -3.70 -12.58
N HIS A 171 17.34 -4.38 -13.34
CA HIS A 171 16.04 -4.89 -12.88
C HIS A 171 16.02 -6.41 -12.75
N TYR A 172 17.18 -7.07 -12.89
CA TYR A 172 17.26 -8.50 -12.65
C TYR A 172 17.00 -8.78 -11.16
N ASP A 173 15.90 -9.46 -10.88
CA ASP A 173 15.57 -9.90 -9.53
C ASP A 173 16.45 -11.10 -9.14
N TRP A 174 17.70 -10.79 -8.83
CA TRP A 174 18.70 -11.78 -8.46
C TRP A 174 18.29 -12.54 -7.21
N GLU A 175 17.66 -11.86 -6.23
CA GLU A 175 17.31 -12.47 -4.94
C GLU A 175 16.23 -13.54 -5.13
N LYS A 176 15.17 -13.25 -5.88
CA LYS A 176 14.16 -14.23 -6.23
C LYS A 176 14.73 -15.42 -6.99
N ASN A 177 15.56 -15.13 -8.01
CA ASN A 177 16.18 -16.18 -8.83
C ASN A 177 17.08 -17.08 -7.98
N ALA A 178 17.91 -16.48 -7.10
CA ALA A 178 18.77 -17.21 -6.19
C ALA A 178 17.95 -18.04 -5.18
N PHE A 179 16.86 -17.47 -4.61
CA PHE A 179 15.98 -18.18 -3.70
C PHE A 179 15.37 -19.42 -4.35
N ASP A 180 14.76 -19.27 -5.53
CA ASP A 180 14.09 -20.37 -6.24
C ASP A 180 15.09 -21.48 -6.62
N ARG A 181 16.31 -21.13 -7.03
CA ARG A 181 17.35 -22.09 -7.39
C ARG A 181 17.99 -22.75 -6.18
N ALA A 182 18.22 -22.00 -5.09
CA ALA A 182 18.72 -22.56 -3.85
C ALA A 182 17.72 -23.60 -3.28
N ARG A 183 16.43 -23.26 -3.24
CA ARG A 183 15.37 -24.16 -2.80
C ARG A 183 15.37 -25.47 -3.59
N LYS A 184 15.42 -25.38 -4.92
CA LYS A 184 15.51 -26.58 -5.80
C LYS A 184 16.78 -27.40 -5.58
N ALA A 185 17.90 -26.72 -5.30
CA ALA A 185 19.17 -27.42 -4.98
C ALA A 185 19.06 -28.19 -3.65
N ILE A 186 18.47 -27.56 -2.63
CA ILE A 186 18.25 -28.16 -1.31
C ILE A 186 17.27 -29.35 -1.40
N GLU A 187 16.19 -29.23 -2.16
CA GLU A 187 15.24 -30.33 -2.44
C GLU A 187 15.92 -31.52 -3.11
N ARG A 188 17.02 -31.28 -3.82
CA ARG A 188 17.85 -32.32 -4.47
C ARG A 188 19.03 -32.77 -3.64
N GLY A 189 19.12 -32.34 -2.38
CA GLY A 189 20.10 -32.80 -1.41
C GLY A 189 21.35 -31.93 -1.26
N ALA A 190 21.37 -30.68 -1.75
CA ALA A 190 22.46 -29.74 -1.45
C ALA A 190 22.48 -29.42 0.06
N THR A 191 23.64 -29.53 0.71
CA THR A 191 23.83 -29.19 2.12
C THR A 191 24.01 -27.69 2.34
N SER A 192 24.51 -27.01 1.32
CA SER A 192 24.62 -25.55 1.25
C SER A 192 24.69 -25.11 -0.22
N VAL A 193 24.47 -23.80 -0.48
CA VAL A 193 24.54 -23.24 -1.84
C VAL A 193 25.46 -22.04 -1.87
N LEU A 194 26.42 -22.05 -2.78
CA LEU A 194 27.35 -20.96 -3.03
C LEU A 194 27.09 -20.42 -4.43
N PHE A 195 26.37 -19.29 -4.52
CA PHE A 195 26.25 -18.56 -5.77
C PHE A 195 27.57 -17.82 -6.05
N TYR A 196 28.01 -17.76 -7.29
CA TYR A 196 29.20 -17.01 -7.66
C TYR A 196 28.90 -16.00 -8.77
N ASP A 197 29.42 -14.77 -8.62
CA ASP A 197 29.33 -13.74 -9.66
C ASP A 197 30.33 -14.01 -10.77
N ASN A 198 29.87 -14.62 -11.85
CA ASN A 198 30.67 -15.00 -12.99
C ASN A 198 30.99 -13.84 -13.94
N PHE A 199 30.23 -12.73 -13.93
CA PHE A 199 30.36 -11.63 -14.87
C PHE A 199 30.94 -10.34 -14.29
N GLY A 200 30.84 -10.12 -12.97
CA GLY A 200 31.28 -8.86 -12.35
C GLY A 200 30.30 -7.73 -12.62
N SER A 201 29.05 -7.98 -12.30
CA SER A 201 27.98 -7.00 -12.50
C SER A 201 28.23 -5.72 -11.72
N LYS A 202 28.00 -4.54 -12.35
CA LYS A 202 27.94 -3.27 -11.62
C LYS A 202 26.70 -3.16 -10.71
N TYR A 203 25.76 -4.07 -10.88
CA TYR A 203 24.56 -4.24 -10.04
C TYR A 203 24.68 -5.48 -9.15
N ALA A 204 25.93 -5.92 -8.89
CA ALA A 204 26.17 -7.08 -8.03
C ALA A 204 25.47 -6.90 -6.67
N PRO A 205 24.88 -7.98 -6.13
CA PRO A 205 24.25 -7.92 -4.83
C PRO A 205 25.26 -7.58 -3.73
N VAL A 206 24.76 -6.88 -2.73
CA VAL A 206 25.50 -6.56 -1.51
C VAL A 206 24.81 -7.22 -0.31
N TYR A 207 25.56 -7.41 0.78
CA TYR A 207 24.97 -7.93 2.00
C TYR A 207 23.82 -7.05 2.50
N THR A 208 22.67 -7.68 2.74
CA THR A 208 21.51 -7.06 3.39
C THR A 208 21.09 -7.87 4.61
N LYS A 209 20.75 -7.18 5.70
CA LYS A 209 20.29 -7.82 6.94
C LYS A 209 18.88 -8.42 6.82
N ARG A 210 18.11 -8.00 5.83
CA ARG A 210 16.68 -8.33 5.64
C ARG A 210 16.41 -8.93 4.28
N THR A 211 15.42 -9.79 4.24
CA THR A 211 14.81 -10.35 3.03
C THR A 211 13.32 -10.55 3.25
N ASP A 212 12.55 -10.56 2.18
CA ASP A 212 11.14 -10.93 2.21
C ASP A 212 10.93 -12.45 2.09
N TYR A 213 12.00 -13.22 1.90
CA TYR A 213 11.95 -14.68 1.76
C TYR A 213 12.16 -15.38 3.09
N GLU A 214 11.51 -16.53 3.26
CA GLU A 214 11.73 -17.41 4.40
C GLU A 214 13.15 -18.01 4.39
N SER A 215 13.66 -18.37 5.57
CA SER A 215 14.96 -19.03 5.67
C SER A 215 14.88 -20.44 5.09
N LEU A 216 15.85 -20.78 4.23
CA LEU A 216 15.96 -22.12 3.65
C LEU A 216 16.59 -23.17 4.60
N GLY A 217 16.97 -22.77 5.81
CA GLY A 217 17.46 -23.67 6.85
C GLY A 217 18.90 -24.14 6.69
N VAL A 218 19.55 -23.90 5.55
CA VAL A 218 20.95 -24.24 5.27
C VAL A 218 21.71 -22.99 4.82
N PRO A 219 23.06 -22.98 4.91
CA PRO A 219 23.88 -21.88 4.41
C PRO A 219 23.66 -21.62 2.92
N VAL A 220 23.39 -20.38 2.57
CA VAL A 220 23.34 -19.88 1.19
C VAL A 220 24.10 -18.57 1.09
N LEU A 221 25.16 -18.54 0.28
CA LEU A 221 26.06 -17.41 0.15
C LEU A 221 26.17 -16.93 -1.29
N VAL A 222 26.55 -15.66 -1.45
CA VAL A 222 27.05 -15.11 -2.71
C VAL A 222 28.54 -14.89 -2.59
N LEU A 223 29.30 -15.40 -3.56
CA LEU A 223 30.72 -15.19 -3.77
C LEU A 223 30.89 -14.08 -4.80
N GLY A 224 31.54 -12.99 -4.42
CA GLY A 224 31.80 -11.87 -5.33
C GLY A 224 32.74 -12.24 -6.48
N LYS A 225 32.79 -11.39 -7.50
CA LYS A 225 33.61 -11.60 -8.71
C LYS A 225 35.06 -11.92 -8.42
N LYS A 226 35.67 -11.26 -7.43
CA LYS A 226 37.03 -11.51 -7.00
C LYS A 226 37.25 -12.96 -6.53
N VAL A 227 36.30 -13.49 -5.75
CA VAL A 227 36.36 -14.89 -5.27
C VAL A 227 36.16 -15.86 -6.42
N TYR A 228 35.24 -15.56 -7.34
CA TYR A 228 35.04 -16.35 -8.55
C TYR A 228 36.34 -16.44 -9.37
N ASP A 229 36.97 -15.31 -9.69
CA ASP A 229 38.18 -15.28 -10.51
C ASP A 229 39.35 -16.00 -9.85
N GLN A 230 39.45 -15.93 -8.52
CA GLN A 230 40.56 -16.46 -7.77
C GLN A 230 40.44 -17.95 -7.45
N TYR A 231 39.22 -18.44 -7.20
CA TYR A 231 39.02 -19.79 -6.63
C TYR A 231 38.11 -20.68 -7.42
N VAL A 232 37.18 -20.15 -8.25
CA VAL A 232 36.13 -20.94 -8.89
C VAL A 232 36.31 -21.08 -10.40
N LYS A 233 36.73 -20.01 -11.09
CA LYS A 233 36.82 -19.94 -12.56
C LYS A 233 37.61 -21.07 -13.21
N ASP A 234 38.76 -21.40 -12.64
CA ASP A 234 39.68 -22.41 -13.18
C ASP A 234 39.70 -23.71 -12.34
N MET A 235 38.69 -23.91 -11.50
CA MET A 235 38.55 -25.08 -10.63
C MET A 235 38.23 -26.32 -11.47
N LYS A 236 39.20 -27.24 -11.62
CA LYS A 236 39.06 -28.52 -12.38
C LYS A 236 39.05 -29.75 -11.49
N VAL A 237 39.39 -29.59 -10.22
CA VAL A 237 39.41 -30.65 -9.23
C VAL A 237 38.65 -30.18 -8.00
N MET A 238 38.04 -31.13 -7.29
CA MET A 238 37.32 -30.82 -6.04
C MET A 238 38.21 -30.09 -5.07
N GLN A 239 37.73 -28.99 -4.52
CA GLN A 239 38.40 -28.20 -3.51
C GLN A 239 37.69 -28.32 -2.17
N PRO A 240 38.42 -28.44 -1.06
CA PRO A 240 37.80 -28.41 0.25
C PRO A 240 37.14 -27.05 0.49
N VAL A 241 35.94 -27.07 1.00
CA VAL A 241 35.20 -25.89 1.50
C VAL A 241 34.87 -26.11 2.95
N TYR A 242 35.10 -25.10 3.76
CA TYR A 242 34.58 -25.02 5.11
C TYR A 242 33.82 -23.71 5.25
N MET A 243 32.59 -23.78 5.75
CA MET A 243 31.82 -22.61 6.12
C MET A 243 31.17 -22.79 7.49
N ASN A 244 31.17 -21.75 8.27
CA ASN A 244 30.38 -21.62 9.48
C ASN A 244 29.60 -20.31 9.40
N ILE A 245 28.29 -20.40 9.20
CA ILE A 245 27.40 -19.25 9.08
C ILE A 245 26.57 -19.14 10.35
N ALA A 246 26.77 -18.01 11.04
CA ALA A 246 26.09 -17.73 12.29
C ALA A 246 25.48 -16.32 12.27
N PHE A 247 24.26 -16.21 12.74
CA PHE A 247 23.51 -14.96 12.79
C PHE A 247 23.04 -14.66 14.20
N LYS A 248 23.08 -13.40 14.56
CA LYS A 248 22.32 -12.84 15.66
C LYS A 248 21.05 -12.23 15.08
N LYS A 249 19.88 -12.70 15.54
CA LYS A 249 18.61 -12.11 15.16
C LYS A 249 18.50 -10.71 15.77
N GLU A 250 18.23 -9.74 14.93
CA GLU A 250 17.92 -8.38 15.34
C GLU A 250 16.40 -8.24 15.45
N PHE A 251 15.93 -7.73 16.58
CA PHE A 251 14.52 -7.49 16.82
C PHE A 251 14.25 -6.02 16.97
N ARG A 252 13.09 -5.59 16.44
CA ARG A 252 12.54 -4.26 16.70
C ARG A 252 11.20 -4.38 17.39
N THR A 253 10.78 -3.26 17.98
CA THR A 253 9.48 -3.11 18.60
C THR A 253 8.73 -2.02 17.87
N GLY A 254 7.61 -2.38 17.24
CA GLY A 254 6.58 -1.44 16.80
C GLY A 254 5.54 -1.25 17.88
N THR A 255 4.76 -0.20 17.80
CA THR A 255 3.75 0.10 18.83
C THR A 255 2.46 0.60 18.19
N ASN A 256 1.43 -0.23 18.14
CA ASN A 256 0.10 0.25 17.75
C ASN A 256 -0.45 1.19 18.84
N ILE A 257 -1.14 2.26 18.45
CA ILE A 257 -1.81 3.19 19.36
C ILE A 257 -3.30 2.97 19.25
N VAL A 258 -3.94 2.62 20.38
CA VAL A 258 -5.32 2.10 20.37
C VAL A 258 -6.19 2.87 21.36
N GLY A 259 -7.21 3.55 20.82
CA GLY A 259 -8.22 4.25 21.59
C GLY A 259 -9.60 3.60 21.45
N TYR A 260 -10.46 3.76 22.43
CA TYR A 260 -11.72 3.05 22.51
C TYR A 260 -12.88 3.96 22.95
N ILE A 261 -14.03 3.79 22.30
CA ILE A 261 -15.33 4.29 22.76
C ILE A 261 -16.17 3.08 23.18
N ASN A 262 -16.34 2.93 24.50
CA ASN A 262 -17.21 1.89 25.03
C ASN A 262 -18.65 2.38 25.10
N ASN A 263 -19.50 1.81 24.29
CA ASN A 263 -20.94 2.05 24.28
C ASN A 263 -21.73 0.91 24.97
N ASN A 264 -21.04 -0.03 25.62
CA ASN A 264 -21.63 -1.27 26.16
C ASN A 264 -22.36 -2.10 25.09
N ALA A 265 -21.92 -2.01 23.85
CA ALA A 265 -22.49 -2.72 22.71
C ALA A 265 -21.95 -4.15 22.63
N THR A 266 -22.74 -5.04 22.01
CA THR A 266 -22.34 -6.45 21.76
C THR A 266 -21.21 -6.56 20.76
N TYR A 267 -21.15 -5.66 19.77
CA TYR A 267 -20.21 -5.69 18.65
C TYR A 267 -19.31 -4.47 18.66
N THR A 268 -18.12 -4.64 18.12
CA THR A 268 -17.13 -3.56 17.99
C THR A 268 -16.84 -3.29 16.51
N ALA A 269 -16.90 -2.02 16.12
CA ALA A 269 -16.40 -1.55 14.83
C ALA A 269 -14.97 -1.07 14.98
N VAL A 270 -14.09 -1.47 14.07
CA VAL A 270 -12.68 -1.07 14.04
C VAL A 270 -12.49 0.02 13.00
N ILE A 271 -11.81 1.09 13.33
CA ILE A 271 -11.40 2.17 12.44
C ILE A 271 -9.88 2.30 12.52
N GLY A 272 -9.20 2.15 11.39
CA GLY A 272 -7.74 2.07 11.36
C GLY A 272 -7.09 2.96 10.31
N ALA A 273 -5.81 3.27 10.57
CA ALA A 273 -4.86 3.89 9.65
C ALA A 273 -3.46 3.60 10.18
N HIS A 274 -2.45 3.39 9.32
CA HIS A 274 -1.08 3.28 9.82
C HIS A 274 -0.47 4.66 10.04
N TYR A 275 0.54 4.74 10.93
CA TYR A 275 1.19 6.00 11.27
C TYR A 275 2.70 5.99 11.10
N ASP A 276 3.29 4.82 10.89
CA ASP A 276 4.68 4.69 10.46
C ASP A 276 4.85 5.09 9.01
N HIS A 277 6.10 5.41 8.62
CA HIS A 277 6.48 5.68 7.24
C HIS A 277 7.98 5.36 7.05
N LEU A 278 8.59 5.85 5.97
CA LEU A 278 9.86 5.32 5.45
C LEU A 278 11.13 5.84 6.14
N GLY A 279 11.04 6.81 7.07
CA GLY A 279 12.23 7.43 7.64
C GLY A 279 13.05 8.19 6.60
N TYR A 280 14.27 7.77 6.41
CA TYR A 280 15.16 8.24 5.34
C TYR A 280 15.24 7.24 4.17
N GLY A 281 14.31 6.31 4.07
CA GLY A 281 14.29 5.27 3.04
C GLY A 281 15.22 4.08 3.32
N GLU A 282 15.61 3.88 4.60
CA GLU A 282 16.62 2.88 4.98
C GLU A 282 16.17 1.43 4.78
N ASP A 283 14.86 1.21 4.61
CA ASP A 283 14.29 -0.13 4.45
C ASP A 283 14.15 -0.56 2.98
N GLY A 284 14.65 0.28 2.06
CA GLY A 284 14.71 -0.03 0.63
C GLY A 284 13.37 0.15 -0.11
N ASN A 285 12.38 0.76 0.53
CA ASN A 285 11.04 1.00 -0.03
C ASN A 285 10.83 2.44 -0.56
N SER A 286 11.87 3.29 -0.51
CA SER A 286 11.88 4.62 -1.15
C SER A 286 11.83 4.52 -2.67
N ARG A 287 11.08 5.42 -3.29
CA ARG A 287 11.05 5.62 -4.75
C ARG A 287 11.83 6.84 -5.22
N SER A 288 12.60 7.46 -4.34
CA SER A 288 13.57 8.47 -4.74
C SER A 288 14.71 7.84 -5.52
N VAL A 289 15.10 8.47 -6.62
CA VAL A 289 16.16 7.96 -7.52
C VAL A 289 17.46 8.76 -7.43
N ASP A 290 17.47 9.83 -6.65
CA ASP A 290 18.59 10.76 -6.55
C ASP A 290 19.72 10.26 -5.61
N GLY A 291 19.50 9.17 -4.89
CA GLY A 291 20.46 8.62 -3.91
C GLY A 291 20.72 9.54 -2.70
N VAL A 292 19.99 10.64 -2.59
CA VAL A 292 20.13 11.58 -1.47
C VAL A 292 19.36 11.05 -0.27
N LYS A 293 20.01 11.01 0.88
CA LYS A 293 19.37 10.66 2.15
C LYS A 293 18.48 11.82 2.60
N SER A 294 17.18 11.72 2.32
CA SER A 294 16.17 12.74 2.64
C SER A 294 15.06 12.16 3.51
N ILE A 295 14.45 13.02 4.35
CA ILE A 295 13.31 12.63 5.16
C ILE A 295 12.11 12.37 4.26
N HIS A 296 11.44 11.23 4.47
CA HIS A 296 10.16 10.91 3.84
C HIS A 296 9.04 11.30 4.81
N ASN A 297 8.47 12.49 4.63
CA ASN A 297 7.49 13.03 5.58
C ASN A 297 6.15 12.30 5.55
N GLY A 298 5.76 11.69 4.42
CA GLY A 298 4.57 10.86 4.32
C GLY A 298 3.30 11.57 4.75
N ALA A 299 3.00 12.71 4.10
CA ALA A 299 1.85 13.52 4.47
C ALA A 299 0.54 12.87 4.03
N ASP A 300 0.50 12.35 2.79
CA ASP A 300 -0.64 11.54 2.36
C ASP A 300 -0.49 10.11 2.85
N ASP A 301 0.70 9.56 2.78
CA ASP A 301 1.07 8.21 3.21
C ASP A 301 1.80 8.22 4.57
N ASN A 302 1.15 8.04 5.75
CA ASN A 302 -0.29 8.03 5.87
C ASN A 302 -0.73 8.94 7.06
N ALA A 303 -0.08 10.14 7.16
CA ALA A 303 -0.55 11.13 8.14
C ALA A 303 -2.01 11.55 7.84
N SER A 304 -2.41 11.53 6.55
CA SER A 304 -3.78 11.87 6.13
C SER A 304 -4.81 10.89 6.67
N GLY A 305 -4.55 9.59 6.60
CA GLY A 305 -5.43 8.55 7.15
C GLY A 305 -5.54 8.62 8.67
N VAL A 306 -4.43 8.85 9.37
CA VAL A 306 -4.45 9.03 10.84
C VAL A 306 -5.27 10.24 11.23
N ALA A 307 -5.08 11.39 10.59
CA ALA A 307 -5.85 12.59 10.88
C ALA A 307 -7.34 12.41 10.55
N ALA A 308 -7.66 11.72 9.45
CA ALA A 308 -9.05 11.38 9.10
C ALA A 308 -9.68 10.44 10.15
N MET A 309 -8.95 9.43 10.62
CA MET A 309 -9.39 8.54 11.71
C MET A 309 -9.71 9.32 13.00
N LEU A 310 -8.83 10.24 13.40
CA LEU A 310 -9.04 11.08 14.59
C LEU A 310 -10.25 12.03 14.41
N ALA A 311 -10.47 12.56 13.20
CA ALA A 311 -11.63 13.37 12.90
C ALA A 311 -12.94 12.55 12.94
N VAL A 312 -12.93 11.32 12.43
CA VAL A 312 -14.06 10.37 12.57
C VAL A 312 -14.32 10.07 14.04
N ALA A 313 -13.26 9.84 14.84
CA ALA A 313 -13.38 9.61 16.27
C ALA A 313 -14.04 10.78 17.00
N THR A 314 -13.66 12.01 16.65
CA THR A 314 -14.26 13.25 17.20
C THR A 314 -15.77 13.30 16.91
N LYS A 315 -16.17 13.02 15.66
CA LYS A 315 -17.59 12.99 15.26
C LYS A 315 -18.36 11.89 16.00
N LEU A 316 -17.79 10.70 16.12
CA LEU A 316 -18.42 9.57 16.80
C LEU A 316 -18.60 9.82 18.30
N LYS A 317 -17.62 10.47 18.95
CA LYS A 317 -17.71 10.84 20.37
C LYS A 317 -18.88 11.80 20.63
N GLN A 318 -19.17 12.67 19.67
CA GLN A 318 -20.28 13.65 19.76
C GLN A 318 -21.61 13.11 19.22
N SER A 319 -21.62 11.92 18.63
CA SER A 319 -22.80 11.33 17.98
C SER A 319 -23.73 10.60 18.97
N SER A 320 -24.93 10.32 18.49
CA SER A 320 -25.90 9.42 19.14
C SER A 320 -25.71 7.95 18.76
N TYR A 321 -24.66 7.61 17.99
CA TYR A 321 -24.42 6.25 17.50
C TYR A 321 -23.91 5.36 18.64
N LYS A 322 -24.71 4.31 19.00
CA LYS A 322 -24.47 3.47 20.17
C LYS A 322 -24.54 1.96 19.89
N LYS A 323 -24.83 1.58 18.64
CA LYS A 323 -24.99 0.17 18.28
C LYS A 323 -23.69 -0.62 18.36
N TYR A 324 -22.57 0.06 18.15
CA TYR A 324 -21.24 -0.52 18.22
C TYR A 324 -20.40 0.16 19.31
N ASN A 325 -19.47 -0.58 19.91
CA ASN A 325 -18.26 0.02 20.44
C ASN A 325 -17.37 0.42 19.28
N TYR A 326 -16.52 1.41 19.44
CA TYR A 326 -15.62 1.87 18.39
C TYR A 326 -14.17 1.77 18.85
N LEU A 327 -13.37 1.03 18.11
CA LEU A 327 -11.95 0.81 18.35
C LEU A 327 -11.15 1.54 17.27
N PHE A 328 -10.34 2.50 17.67
CA PHE A 328 -9.49 3.31 16.78
C PHE A 328 -8.06 2.84 16.91
N ILE A 329 -7.43 2.47 15.81
CA ILE A 329 -6.09 1.91 15.80
C ILE A 329 -5.22 2.66 14.81
N ALA A 330 -4.17 3.30 15.33
CA ALA A 330 -3.05 3.75 14.50
C ALA A 330 -2.01 2.62 14.48
N PHE A 331 -1.88 1.96 13.33
CA PHE A 331 -0.98 0.82 13.17
C PHE A 331 0.46 1.27 12.95
N SER A 332 1.41 0.52 13.50
CA SER A 332 2.83 0.62 13.27
C SER A 332 3.29 -0.49 12.32
N ALA A 333 4.41 -0.29 11.65
CA ALA A 333 5.06 -1.26 10.79
C ALA A 333 4.15 -1.80 9.65
N GLU A 334 3.29 -0.96 9.11
CA GLU A 334 2.55 -1.24 7.88
C GLU A 334 3.52 -1.36 6.70
N GLU A 335 4.42 -0.39 6.57
CA GLU A 335 5.45 -0.26 5.53
C GLU A 335 6.46 -1.42 5.51
N LEU A 336 6.48 -2.20 6.58
CA LEU A 336 7.30 -3.40 6.75
C LEU A 336 6.52 -4.69 6.48
N GLY A 337 5.32 -4.58 5.91
CA GLY A 337 4.46 -5.69 5.52
C GLY A 337 3.34 -5.99 6.52
N LEU A 338 2.62 -4.96 6.96
CA LEU A 338 1.40 -5.05 7.80
C LEU A 338 1.67 -5.68 9.17
N LEU A 339 2.88 -5.50 9.75
CA LEU A 339 3.27 -6.24 10.95
C LEU A 339 2.44 -5.85 12.17
N GLY A 340 2.06 -4.57 12.29
CA GLY A 340 1.25 -4.08 13.40
C GLY A 340 -0.17 -4.61 13.38
N SER A 341 -0.85 -4.57 12.26
CA SER A 341 -2.19 -5.12 12.13
C SER A 341 -2.21 -6.65 12.26
N LYS A 342 -1.22 -7.34 11.67
CA LYS A 342 -1.05 -8.79 11.86
C LYS A 342 -0.81 -9.21 13.31
N ALA A 343 -0.07 -8.40 14.06
CA ALA A 343 0.15 -8.63 15.49
C ALA A 343 -1.14 -8.37 16.28
N PHE A 344 -1.85 -7.28 15.96
CA PHE A 344 -3.04 -6.85 16.68
C PHE A 344 -4.20 -7.85 16.57
N VAL A 345 -4.49 -8.36 15.38
CA VAL A 345 -5.59 -9.33 15.19
C VAL A 345 -5.35 -10.64 15.97
N LYS A 346 -4.10 -10.95 16.33
CA LYS A 346 -3.73 -12.12 17.14
C LYS A 346 -3.74 -11.86 18.64
N GLU A 347 -3.96 -10.62 19.09
CA GLU A 347 -4.01 -10.31 20.52
C GLU A 347 -5.20 -11.00 21.19
N LYS A 348 -4.97 -11.67 22.32
CA LYS A 348 -6.01 -12.41 23.05
C LYS A 348 -7.20 -11.53 23.44
N ASP A 349 -6.96 -10.26 23.75
CA ASP A 349 -8.01 -9.33 24.14
C ASP A 349 -8.88 -8.96 22.94
N PHE A 350 -8.26 -8.77 21.76
CA PHE A 350 -8.98 -8.51 20.52
C PHE A 350 -9.77 -9.74 20.06
N GLN A 351 -9.20 -10.93 20.15
CA GLN A 351 -9.87 -12.20 19.79
C GLN A 351 -11.14 -12.47 20.61
N LYS A 352 -11.25 -11.90 21.80
CA LYS A 352 -12.47 -11.94 22.61
C LYS A 352 -13.54 -10.93 22.18
N GLN A 353 -13.17 -9.92 21.38
CA GLN A 353 -14.10 -8.93 20.85
C GLN A 353 -14.91 -9.54 19.71
N LYS A 354 -16.18 -9.21 19.65
CA LYS A 354 -17.00 -9.50 18.49
C LYS A 354 -16.82 -8.37 17.48
N ALA A 355 -15.69 -8.35 16.78
CA ALA A 355 -15.43 -7.37 15.73
C ALA A 355 -16.46 -7.54 14.61
N ALA A 356 -17.26 -6.49 14.37
CA ALA A 356 -18.30 -6.53 13.36
C ALA A 356 -17.75 -6.22 11.96
N TYR A 357 -16.89 -5.21 11.89
CA TYR A 357 -16.26 -4.77 10.65
C TYR A 357 -15.05 -3.88 10.93
N MET A 358 -14.22 -3.68 9.90
CA MET A 358 -13.08 -2.76 9.95
C MET A 358 -13.12 -1.79 8.77
N LEU A 359 -12.89 -0.51 9.06
CA LEU A 359 -12.75 0.58 8.09
C LEU A 359 -11.32 1.08 8.13
N ASN A 360 -10.60 0.99 7.02
CA ASN A 360 -9.21 1.41 6.90
C ASN A 360 -9.09 2.64 6.01
N MET A 361 -8.33 3.62 6.46
CA MET A 361 -8.05 4.84 5.69
C MET A 361 -6.56 4.93 5.43
N ASP A 362 -6.19 4.94 4.15
CA ASP A 362 -4.81 5.03 3.73
C ASP A 362 -4.74 5.90 2.48
N MET A 363 -3.86 6.91 2.53
CA MET A 363 -3.71 7.92 1.49
C MET A 363 -5.07 8.56 1.08
N VAL A 364 -5.70 9.24 2.01
CA VAL A 364 -7.01 9.92 1.82
C VAL A 364 -6.90 11.44 1.70
N GLY A 365 -5.69 11.97 1.61
CA GLY A 365 -5.38 13.40 1.58
C GLY A 365 -5.23 14.02 0.18
N ARG A 366 -5.22 13.23 -0.88
CA ARG A 366 -4.93 13.71 -2.24
C ARG A 366 -6.14 13.56 -3.19
N LEU A 367 -7.37 13.78 -2.67
CA LEU A 367 -8.57 13.75 -3.50
C LEU A 367 -8.44 14.69 -4.69
N GLY A 368 -8.46 14.12 -5.91
CA GLY A 368 -8.30 14.87 -7.16
C GLY A 368 -9.52 15.72 -7.54
N PRO A 369 -9.39 16.54 -8.59
CA PRO A 369 -10.49 17.39 -9.09
C PRO A 369 -11.72 16.60 -9.54
N ASP A 370 -11.51 15.38 -9.99
CA ASP A 370 -12.58 14.42 -10.38
C ASP A 370 -13.34 13.86 -9.17
N ARG A 371 -12.87 14.14 -7.94
CA ARG A 371 -13.46 13.75 -6.64
C ARG A 371 -13.63 12.23 -6.50
N LYS A 372 -12.74 11.44 -7.11
CA LYS A 372 -12.79 9.99 -7.08
C LYS A 372 -12.24 9.45 -5.77
N LEU A 373 -13.04 8.63 -5.07
CA LEU A 373 -12.63 7.84 -3.92
C LEU A 373 -12.80 6.37 -4.23
N THR A 374 -11.73 5.61 -4.11
CA THR A 374 -11.77 4.15 -4.21
C THR A 374 -12.16 3.57 -2.85
N VAL A 375 -13.14 2.66 -2.88
CA VAL A 375 -13.58 1.89 -1.71
C VAL A 375 -13.40 0.41 -2.02
N GLY A 376 -12.35 -0.16 -1.44
CA GLY A 376 -12.03 -1.59 -1.50
C GLY A 376 -12.83 -2.39 -0.46
N GLY A 377 -12.85 -3.72 -0.61
CA GLY A 377 -13.51 -4.62 0.35
C GLY A 377 -15.02 -4.73 0.22
N VAL A 378 -15.64 -4.12 -0.81
CA VAL A 378 -17.11 -4.08 -0.94
C VAL A 378 -17.72 -5.48 -1.06
N GLY A 379 -16.96 -6.48 -1.54
CA GLY A 379 -17.39 -7.87 -1.61
C GLY A 379 -17.35 -8.64 -0.30
N THR A 380 -16.73 -8.08 0.76
CA THR A 380 -16.49 -8.78 2.03
C THR A 380 -17.73 -8.92 2.90
N SER A 381 -18.81 -8.21 2.56
CA SER A 381 -20.15 -8.39 3.13
C SER A 381 -21.24 -7.88 2.18
N PRO A 382 -22.38 -8.57 2.09
CA PRO A 382 -23.53 -8.11 1.29
C PRO A 382 -24.08 -6.74 1.71
N VAL A 383 -23.92 -6.38 3.00
CA VAL A 383 -24.44 -5.12 3.56
C VAL A 383 -23.80 -3.87 2.96
N TRP A 384 -22.56 -3.97 2.49
CA TRP A 384 -21.81 -2.80 2.00
C TRP A 384 -22.52 -2.10 0.84
N ASN A 385 -23.03 -2.88 -0.13
CA ASN A 385 -23.72 -2.30 -1.29
C ASN A 385 -24.96 -1.51 -0.89
N SER A 386 -25.77 -2.01 0.04
CA SER A 386 -26.96 -1.33 0.52
C SER A 386 -26.64 -0.08 1.32
N VAL A 387 -25.66 -0.15 2.21
CA VAL A 387 -25.22 1.02 3.00
C VAL A 387 -24.66 2.11 2.10
N MET A 388 -23.75 1.76 1.18
CA MET A 388 -23.15 2.72 0.27
C MET A 388 -24.14 3.36 -0.70
N ALA A 389 -25.20 2.61 -1.09
CA ALA A 389 -26.26 3.15 -1.94
C ALA A 389 -27.17 4.14 -1.19
N ALA A 390 -27.33 3.95 0.13
CA ALA A 390 -28.20 4.78 0.97
C ALA A 390 -27.49 6.05 1.50
N VAL A 391 -26.16 6.11 1.44
CA VAL A 391 -25.36 7.24 1.95
C VAL A 391 -25.19 8.29 0.85
N PRO A 392 -25.71 9.53 1.05
CA PRO A 392 -25.45 10.63 0.12
C PRO A 392 -23.95 10.95 0.05
N SER A 393 -23.44 11.18 -1.14
CA SER A 393 -22.05 11.55 -1.34
C SER A 393 -21.86 12.51 -2.50
N THR A 394 -21.00 13.49 -2.32
CA THR A 394 -20.49 14.34 -3.40
C THR A 394 -19.25 13.73 -4.08
N LEU A 395 -18.76 12.59 -3.56
CA LEU A 395 -17.61 11.87 -4.09
C LEU A 395 -18.06 10.89 -5.17
N LYS A 396 -17.23 10.69 -6.18
CA LYS A 396 -17.38 9.61 -7.15
C LYS A 396 -16.77 8.33 -6.58
N ILE A 397 -17.62 7.44 -6.13
CA ILE A 397 -17.20 6.19 -5.50
C ILE A 397 -16.84 5.14 -6.55
N SER A 398 -15.57 4.76 -6.59
CA SER A 398 -15.09 3.57 -7.31
C SER A 398 -15.07 2.39 -6.34
N ARG A 399 -15.67 1.26 -6.71
CA ARG A 399 -15.84 0.09 -5.83
C ARG A 399 -14.91 -1.03 -6.27
N ASP A 400 -14.17 -1.61 -5.32
CA ASP A 400 -13.44 -2.85 -5.50
C ASP A 400 -13.96 -3.91 -4.52
N SER A 401 -14.21 -5.11 -5.02
CA SER A 401 -14.77 -6.20 -4.22
C SER A 401 -13.76 -6.89 -3.32
N SER A 402 -12.46 -6.81 -3.64
CA SER A 402 -11.40 -7.55 -2.93
C SER A 402 -11.27 -7.13 -1.47
N GLY A 403 -11.26 -8.10 -0.58
CA GLY A 403 -10.92 -7.90 0.83
C GLY A 403 -9.41 -7.90 1.08
N VAL A 404 -8.61 -8.34 0.12
CA VAL A 404 -7.15 -8.32 0.17
C VAL A 404 -6.64 -7.11 -0.60
N GLY A 405 -5.75 -6.34 -0.01
CA GLY A 405 -5.16 -5.16 -0.61
C GLY A 405 -3.83 -4.79 0.08
N PRO A 406 -3.18 -3.72 -0.35
CA PRO A 406 -1.85 -3.35 0.12
C PRO A 406 -1.86 -2.53 1.42
N SER A 407 -2.83 -2.73 2.30
CA SER A 407 -2.91 -2.02 3.58
C SER A 407 -3.56 -2.87 4.68
N ASP A 408 -3.61 -2.36 5.90
CA ASP A 408 -3.95 -3.04 7.16
C ASP A 408 -5.30 -3.76 7.19
N HIS A 409 -6.29 -3.33 6.36
CA HIS A 409 -7.57 -4.03 6.23
C HIS A 409 -7.41 -5.50 5.84
N SER A 410 -6.34 -5.86 5.12
CA SER A 410 -6.06 -7.24 4.70
C SER A 410 -5.83 -8.17 5.89
N SER A 411 -5.23 -7.69 6.98
CA SER A 411 -5.04 -8.48 8.20
C SER A 411 -6.37 -8.85 8.85
N PHE A 412 -7.34 -7.94 8.85
CA PHE A 412 -8.69 -8.17 9.39
C PHE A 412 -9.53 -9.06 8.48
N TYR A 413 -9.45 -8.86 7.16
CA TYR A 413 -10.10 -9.73 6.20
C TYR A 413 -9.62 -11.18 6.33
N ASN A 414 -8.31 -11.40 6.51
CA ASN A 414 -7.74 -12.72 6.71
C ASN A 414 -8.18 -13.37 8.05
N ASP A 415 -8.63 -12.56 9.02
CA ASP A 415 -9.27 -13.00 10.27
C ASP A 415 -10.81 -13.07 10.16
N SER A 416 -11.33 -13.13 8.93
CA SER A 416 -12.77 -13.26 8.61
C SER A 416 -13.64 -12.09 9.11
N ILE A 417 -13.10 -10.90 9.17
CA ILE A 417 -13.82 -9.67 9.51
C ILE A 417 -14.13 -8.90 8.23
N PRO A 418 -15.40 -8.48 7.99
CA PRO A 418 -15.76 -7.62 6.86
C PRO A 418 -14.99 -6.30 6.89
N VAL A 419 -14.47 -5.87 5.74
CA VAL A 419 -13.64 -4.65 5.67
C VAL A 419 -14.13 -3.69 4.59
N LEU A 420 -13.84 -2.39 4.78
CA LEU A 420 -13.77 -1.40 3.73
C LEU A 420 -12.43 -0.67 3.80
N PHE A 421 -11.89 -0.36 2.64
CA PHE A 421 -10.63 0.34 2.46
C PHE A 421 -10.85 1.61 1.65
N PHE A 422 -10.49 2.77 2.19
CA PHE A 422 -10.67 4.09 1.57
C PHE A 422 -9.35 4.63 1.10
N PHE A 423 -9.29 5.01 -0.18
CA PHE A 423 -8.06 5.39 -0.87
C PHE A 423 -8.35 6.42 -1.99
N THR A 424 -7.60 7.52 -2.04
CA THR A 424 -7.78 8.56 -3.08
C THR A 424 -6.94 8.35 -4.34
N GLY A 425 -6.10 7.34 -4.36
CA GLY A 425 -5.23 7.00 -5.50
C GLY A 425 -3.75 7.27 -5.19
N THR A 426 -2.87 6.62 -5.95
CA THR A 426 -1.44 6.92 -5.93
C THR A 426 -1.15 8.22 -6.67
N HIS A 427 -0.07 8.89 -6.28
CA HIS A 427 0.41 10.11 -6.92
C HIS A 427 1.92 10.05 -7.13
N THR A 428 2.47 11.03 -7.85
CA THR A 428 3.91 11.05 -8.21
C THR A 428 4.85 11.18 -7.02
N ASP A 429 4.35 11.62 -5.86
CA ASP A 429 5.11 11.79 -4.62
C ASP A 429 5.10 10.55 -3.72
N TYR A 430 4.34 9.50 -4.08
CA TYR A 430 4.21 8.26 -3.29
C TYR A 430 5.58 7.64 -3.00
N HIS A 431 5.88 7.38 -1.73
CA HIS A 431 7.16 6.87 -1.22
C HIS A 431 8.36 7.76 -1.57
N LYS A 432 8.15 9.08 -1.68
CA LYS A 432 9.21 10.06 -1.94
C LYS A 432 9.27 11.13 -0.84
N PRO A 433 10.44 11.77 -0.66
CA PRO A 433 10.58 12.90 0.25
C PRO A 433 9.65 14.07 -0.06
N THR A 434 9.06 14.10 -1.25
CA THR A 434 8.17 15.16 -1.72
C THR A 434 6.71 14.98 -1.33
N ASP A 435 6.34 13.94 -0.56
CA ASP A 435 4.98 13.79 -0.01
C ASP A 435 4.80 14.64 1.25
N ASP A 436 4.55 15.93 1.03
CA ASP A 436 4.51 16.97 2.04
C ASP A 436 3.10 17.49 2.34
N ALA A 437 2.92 18.04 3.55
CA ALA A 437 1.66 18.56 4.06
C ALA A 437 1.07 19.71 3.21
N GLN A 438 1.91 20.48 2.49
CA GLN A 438 1.47 21.57 1.62
C GLN A 438 0.69 21.06 0.40
N LYS A 439 0.85 19.80 0.03
CA LYS A 439 0.19 19.17 -1.12
C LYS A 439 -1.15 18.54 -0.80
N ILE A 440 -1.55 18.49 0.46
CA ILE A 440 -2.79 17.87 0.92
C ILE A 440 -4.02 18.70 0.54
N ASN A 441 -5.03 18.05 0.00
CA ASN A 441 -6.37 18.59 -0.22
C ASN A 441 -7.21 18.45 1.05
N TYR A 442 -7.04 19.34 2.01
CA TYR A 442 -7.72 19.30 3.31
C TYR A 442 -9.25 19.33 3.20
N SER A 443 -9.80 20.05 2.23
CA SER A 443 -11.25 20.05 1.97
C SER A 443 -11.72 18.68 1.45
N GLY A 444 -10.94 18.09 0.55
CA GLY A 444 -11.19 16.72 0.07
C GLY A 444 -11.09 15.68 1.18
N THR A 445 -10.08 15.78 2.03
CA THR A 445 -9.92 14.89 3.21
C THR A 445 -11.12 15.00 4.14
N LYS A 446 -11.62 16.22 4.43
CA LYS A 446 -12.86 16.44 5.20
C LYS A 446 -14.05 15.73 4.56
N ASP A 447 -14.17 15.75 3.23
CA ASP A 447 -15.27 15.09 2.54
C ASP A 447 -15.18 13.57 2.64
N VAL A 448 -13.97 13.00 2.62
CA VAL A 448 -13.74 11.57 2.91
C VAL A 448 -14.13 11.24 4.35
N VAL A 449 -13.71 12.06 5.34
CA VAL A 449 -14.11 11.91 6.75
C VAL A 449 -15.63 11.88 6.88
N ASN A 450 -16.34 12.79 6.23
CA ASN A 450 -17.80 12.85 6.25
C ASN A 450 -18.42 11.59 5.63
N TYR A 451 -17.86 11.09 4.54
CA TYR A 451 -18.34 9.87 3.89
C TYR A 451 -18.15 8.64 4.78
N VAL A 452 -16.96 8.45 5.37
CA VAL A 452 -16.69 7.36 6.31
C VAL A 452 -17.63 7.42 7.52
N TYR A 453 -17.82 8.60 8.11
CA TYR A 453 -18.78 8.81 9.20
C TYR A 453 -20.22 8.46 8.79
N SER A 454 -20.62 8.79 7.57
CA SER A 454 -21.96 8.47 7.04
C SER A 454 -22.14 6.97 6.78
N ILE A 455 -21.08 6.25 6.36
CA ILE A 455 -21.08 4.78 6.28
C ILE A 455 -21.35 4.17 7.67
N ILE A 456 -20.65 4.67 8.71
CA ILE A 456 -20.87 4.21 10.09
C ILE A 456 -22.32 4.48 10.51
N GLY A 457 -22.86 5.66 10.19
CA GLY A 457 -24.27 5.99 10.44
C GLY A 457 -25.25 5.09 9.69
N GLY A 458 -24.91 4.66 8.48
CA GLY A 458 -25.68 3.66 7.75
C GLY A 458 -25.68 2.31 8.46
N MET A 459 -24.55 1.90 9.04
CA MET A 459 -24.40 0.64 9.79
C MET A 459 -25.20 0.62 11.11
N GLU A 460 -25.47 1.77 11.71
CA GLU A 460 -26.35 1.85 12.89
C GLU A 460 -27.76 1.25 12.62
N LYS A 461 -28.20 1.30 11.36
CA LYS A 461 -29.53 0.85 10.93
C LYS A 461 -29.55 -0.57 10.35
N GLN A 462 -28.38 -1.19 10.16
CA GLN A 462 -28.26 -2.52 9.54
C GLN A 462 -27.99 -3.59 10.60
N PRO A 463 -28.31 -4.87 10.39
CA PRO A 463 -27.78 -5.95 11.23
C PRO A 463 -26.25 -5.97 11.20
N ALA A 464 -25.62 -6.70 12.13
CA ALA A 464 -24.19 -6.91 12.08
C ALA A 464 -23.81 -7.57 10.74
N PRO A 465 -22.75 -7.08 10.05
CA PRO A 465 -22.41 -7.58 8.72
C PRO A 465 -21.95 -9.04 8.79
N LEU A 466 -22.42 -9.83 7.83
CA LEU A 466 -21.94 -11.19 7.64
C LEU A 466 -20.68 -11.16 6.76
N PHE A 467 -19.68 -11.91 7.15
CA PHE A 467 -18.46 -12.04 6.35
C PHE A 467 -18.70 -12.87 5.09
N SER A 468 -18.13 -12.41 3.99
CA SER A 468 -18.07 -13.12 2.71
C SER A 468 -16.65 -13.15 2.20
N THR A 469 -16.18 -14.34 1.79
CA THR A 469 -14.92 -14.44 1.08
C THR A 469 -15.04 -13.82 -0.30
N THR A 470 -14.03 -13.04 -0.67
CA THR A 470 -13.93 -12.46 -2.01
C THR A 470 -13.00 -13.31 -2.86
N LYS A 471 -13.29 -13.41 -4.17
CA LYS A 471 -12.24 -13.80 -5.10
C LYS A 471 -11.19 -12.72 -5.00
N ASN A 472 -9.93 -13.10 -4.72
CA ASN A 472 -8.84 -12.16 -4.86
C ASN A 472 -8.99 -11.59 -6.27
N SER A 473 -9.30 -10.29 -6.39
CA SER A 473 -8.91 -9.57 -7.58
C SER A 473 -7.41 -9.78 -7.55
N SER A 474 -6.94 -10.62 -8.43
CA SER A 474 -5.56 -11.05 -8.45
C SER A 474 -4.70 -9.79 -8.57
N MET A 475 -4.29 -9.22 -7.43
CA MET A 475 -2.93 -8.75 -7.33
C MET A 475 -2.15 -10.03 -7.57
N GLY A 476 -1.81 -10.22 -8.86
CA GLY A 476 -1.30 -11.47 -9.36
C GLY A 476 -0.21 -11.91 -8.43
N SER A 477 -0.17 -13.20 -8.13
CA SER A 477 1.05 -13.81 -7.63
C SER A 477 2.18 -13.02 -8.27
N ARG A 478 3.14 -12.53 -7.48
CA ARG A 478 4.32 -11.82 -7.98
C ARG A 478 4.98 -12.71 -9.03
N THR A 479 4.43 -12.70 -10.22
CA THR A 479 5.07 -13.25 -11.39
C THR A 479 6.21 -12.28 -11.63
N ALA A 480 7.42 -12.71 -11.38
CA ALA A 480 8.59 -11.90 -11.66
C ALA A 480 8.58 -11.62 -13.16
N PHE A 481 8.16 -10.41 -13.51
CA PHE A 481 8.19 -9.96 -14.89
C PHE A 481 9.65 -9.79 -15.28
N LYS A 482 10.03 -10.36 -16.42
CA LYS A 482 11.37 -10.18 -16.99
C LYS A 482 11.59 -8.74 -17.48
N VAL A 483 10.50 -7.99 -17.65
CA VAL A 483 10.49 -6.61 -18.14
C VAL A 483 9.50 -5.76 -17.36
N THR A 484 9.67 -4.44 -17.41
CA THR A 484 8.70 -3.47 -16.92
C THR A 484 8.39 -2.46 -18.01
N LEU A 485 7.13 -2.06 -18.13
CA LEU A 485 6.76 -0.93 -18.97
C LEU A 485 7.17 0.41 -18.33
N GLY A 486 7.29 0.43 -17.01
CA GLY A 486 7.61 1.64 -16.25
C GLY A 486 6.45 2.61 -16.16
N ILE A 487 5.26 2.08 -15.96
CA ILE A 487 4.07 2.88 -15.64
C ILE A 487 3.64 2.63 -14.19
N MET A 488 2.92 3.59 -13.65
CA MET A 488 2.09 3.41 -12.46
C MET A 488 0.66 3.20 -12.95
N PRO A 489 0.10 1.99 -12.88
CA PRO A 489 -1.26 1.75 -13.33
C PRO A 489 -2.26 2.27 -12.30
N ASP A 490 -3.37 2.82 -12.78
CA ASP A 490 -4.53 3.13 -11.94
C ASP A 490 -5.30 1.85 -11.62
N TYR A 491 -5.08 1.29 -10.45
CA TYR A 491 -5.79 0.11 -9.97
C TYR A 491 -7.28 0.32 -9.73
N SER A 492 -7.74 1.57 -9.71
CA SER A 492 -9.14 1.93 -9.51
C SER A 492 -9.91 2.11 -10.83
N TYR A 493 -9.24 1.99 -11.99
CA TYR A 493 -9.85 2.10 -13.30
C TYR A 493 -10.64 0.83 -13.63
N GLN A 494 -11.96 0.97 -13.83
CA GLN A 494 -12.90 -0.15 -14.00
C GLN A 494 -13.39 -0.35 -15.45
N GLU A 495 -12.98 0.54 -16.36
CA GLU A 495 -13.32 0.40 -17.79
C GLU A 495 -12.29 -0.48 -18.51
N ILE A 496 -12.53 -0.75 -19.81
CA ILE A 496 -11.63 -1.57 -20.64
C ILE A 496 -10.26 -0.90 -20.77
N GLY A 497 -9.21 -1.63 -20.43
CA GLY A 497 -7.83 -1.18 -20.51
C GLY A 497 -7.15 -1.00 -19.16
N VAL A 498 -5.93 -0.46 -19.18
CA VAL A 498 -5.19 -0.05 -17.98
C VAL A 498 -4.86 1.43 -18.11
N ARG A 499 -5.42 2.25 -17.22
CA ARG A 499 -5.11 3.68 -17.18
C ARG A 499 -3.75 3.90 -16.54
N VAL A 500 -2.96 4.77 -17.13
CA VAL A 500 -1.64 5.17 -16.64
C VAL A 500 -1.81 6.34 -15.68
N ASP A 501 -1.53 6.12 -14.40
CA ASP A 501 -1.55 7.17 -13.37
C ASP A 501 -0.22 7.94 -13.31
N GLY A 502 0.85 7.33 -13.81
CA GLY A 502 2.15 7.95 -13.94
C GLY A 502 3.08 7.16 -14.82
N VAL A 503 4.12 7.81 -15.32
CA VAL A 503 5.16 7.20 -16.12
C VAL A 503 6.49 7.45 -15.43
N ILE A 504 7.28 6.39 -15.28
CA ILE A 504 8.59 6.44 -14.62
C ILE A 504 9.63 6.85 -15.66
N ASP A 505 10.40 7.89 -15.36
CA ASP A 505 11.45 8.39 -16.24
C ASP A 505 12.44 7.27 -16.61
N ASP A 506 13.02 7.37 -17.81
CA ASP A 506 13.99 6.41 -18.38
C ASP A 506 13.49 4.98 -18.59
N LYS A 507 12.21 4.70 -18.36
CA LYS A 507 11.59 3.39 -18.65
C LYS A 507 10.99 3.33 -20.06
N PRO A 508 10.66 2.11 -20.55
CA PRO A 508 10.11 1.92 -21.88
C PRO A 508 8.92 2.82 -22.22
N ALA A 509 7.98 3.00 -21.30
CA ALA A 509 6.82 3.86 -21.48
C ALA A 509 7.21 5.33 -21.69
N ALA A 510 8.11 5.86 -20.85
CA ALA A 510 8.60 7.24 -20.98
C ALA A 510 9.33 7.45 -22.31
N LYS A 511 10.24 6.53 -22.65
CA LYS A 511 11.01 6.58 -23.91
C LYS A 511 10.12 6.48 -25.14
N ALA A 512 9.02 5.76 -25.06
CA ALA A 512 8.03 5.65 -26.14
C ALA A 512 7.07 6.84 -26.21
N GLY A 513 7.02 7.71 -25.20
CA GLY A 513 6.18 8.89 -25.15
C GLY A 513 4.77 8.67 -24.58
N LEU A 514 4.57 7.61 -23.79
CA LEU A 514 3.37 7.44 -22.98
C LEU A 514 3.31 8.53 -21.90
N LYS A 515 2.09 8.89 -21.49
CA LYS A 515 1.84 9.96 -20.52
C LYS A 515 0.79 9.55 -19.51
N GLN A 516 0.74 10.25 -18.39
CA GLN A 516 -0.35 10.14 -17.43
C GLN A 516 -1.70 10.39 -18.13
N GLY A 517 -2.69 9.58 -17.81
CA GLY A 517 -4.03 9.61 -18.40
C GLY A 517 -4.20 8.74 -19.64
N ASP A 518 -3.14 8.17 -20.20
CA ASP A 518 -3.26 7.18 -21.28
C ASP A 518 -3.94 5.91 -20.78
N ILE A 519 -4.75 5.28 -21.62
CA ILE A 519 -5.39 4.00 -21.32
C ILE A 519 -4.82 2.95 -22.26
N ILE A 520 -4.04 2.00 -21.73
CA ILE A 520 -3.44 0.92 -22.52
C ILE A 520 -4.55 -0.06 -22.91
N LEU A 521 -4.76 -0.22 -24.23
CA LEU A 521 -5.78 -1.10 -24.80
C LEU A 521 -5.19 -2.36 -25.45
N GLN A 522 -3.91 -2.32 -25.83
CA GLN A 522 -3.19 -3.45 -26.42
C GLN A 522 -1.70 -3.34 -26.10
N LEU A 523 -1.04 -4.47 -25.85
CA LEU A 523 0.40 -4.58 -25.67
C LEU A 523 0.91 -5.79 -26.45
N GLY A 524 1.72 -5.54 -27.48
CA GLY A 524 2.03 -6.54 -28.51
C GLY A 524 0.74 -7.07 -29.14
N ASP A 525 0.61 -8.38 -29.24
CA ASP A 525 -0.56 -9.04 -29.84
C ASP A 525 -1.74 -9.19 -28.88
N LYS A 526 -1.57 -8.85 -27.58
CA LYS A 526 -2.58 -9.06 -26.56
C LYS A 526 -3.44 -7.82 -26.32
N LYS A 527 -4.76 -8.00 -26.38
CA LYS A 527 -5.72 -6.99 -25.94
C LYS A 527 -5.70 -6.87 -24.41
N ILE A 528 -5.74 -5.64 -23.93
CA ILE A 528 -5.73 -5.31 -22.51
C ILE A 528 -7.14 -4.89 -22.11
N ASN A 529 -7.80 -5.74 -21.32
CA ASN A 529 -9.14 -5.47 -20.80
C ASN A 529 -9.10 -5.00 -19.34
N GLY A 530 -7.95 -5.07 -18.67
CA GLY A 530 -7.72 -4.70 -17.28
C GLY A 530 -6.36 -5.18 -16.80
N MET A 531 -6.08 -5.01 -15.51
CA MET A 531 -4.78 -5.32 -14.91
C MET A 531 -4.31 -6.75 -15.15
N GLN A 532 -5.21 -7.74 -15.04
CA GLN A 532 -4.83 -9.14 -15.24
C GLN A 532 -4.28 -9.38 -16.65
N THR A 533 -5.00 -8.94 -17.69
CA THR A 533 -4.57 -9.11 -19.08
C THR A 533 -3.30 -8.30 -19.40
N TYR A 534 -3.12 -7.15 -18.74
CA TYR A 534 -1.89 -6.36 -18.82
C TYR A 534 -0.70 -7.13 -18.24
N MET A 535 -0.87 -7.71 -17.06
CA MET A 535 0.16 -8.51 -16.39
C MET A 535 0.51 -9.76 -17.22
N GLU A 536 -0.50 -10.46 -17.76
CA GLU A 536 -0.29 -11.60 -18.66
C GLU A 536 0.46 -11.20 -19.94
N ALA A 537 0.12 -10.04 -20.52
CA ALA A 537 0.82 -9.52 -21.70
C ALA A 537 2.28 -9.18 -21.38
N LEU A 538 2.51 -8.45 -20.27
CA LEU A 538 3.87 -8.06 -19.85
C LEU A 538 4.74 -9.28 -19.56
N GLY A 539 4.18 -10.36 -19.00
CA GLY A 539 4.88 -11.61 -18.72
C GLY A 539 5.37 -12.38 -19.96
N THR A 540 4.93 -12.01 -21.17
CA THR A 540 5.40 -12.66 -22.42
C THR A 540 6.67 -12.05 -22.96
N PHE A 541 7.04 -10.85 -22.55
CA PHE A 541 8.20 -10.12 -23.06
C PHE A 541 9.48 -10.38 -22.27
N LYS A 542 10.60 -10.17 -22.93
CA LYS A 542 11.96 -10.25 -22.39
C LYS A 542 12.67 -8.92 -22.63
N PRO A 543 13.72 -8.61 -21.86
CA PRO A 543 14.57 -7.43 -22.11
C PRO A 543 15.07 -7.42 -23.56
N GLY A 544 14.97 -6.26 -24.22
CA GLY A 544 15.31 -6.06 -25.61
C GLY A 544 14.19 -6.36 -26.61
N ASP A 545 13.09 -6.97 -26.20
CA ASP A 545 11.94 -7.20 -27.07
C ASP A 545 11.33 -5.86 -27.51
N LYS A 546 10.89 -5.83 -28.76
CA LYS A 546 10.14 -4.70 -29.32
C LYS A 546 8.67 -5.06 -29.38
N ALA A 547 7.82 -4.13 -28.97
CA ALA A 547 6.38 -4.32 -29.01
C ALA A 547 5.68 -3.02 -29.38
N ASP A 548 4.52 -3.13 -30.01
CA ASP A 548 3.63 -2.00 -30.21
C ASP A 548 2.65 -1.93 -29.04
N VAL A 549 2.40 -0.71 -28.53
CA VAL A 549 1.39 -0.46 -27.51
C VAL A 549 0.35 0.49 -28.08
N LYS A 550 -0.92 0.10 -28.00
CA LYS A 550 -2.04 0.99 -28.34
C LYS A 550 -2.63 1.57 -27.08
N VAL A 551 -2.71 2.88 -27.06
CA VAL A 551 -3.31 3.62 -25.95
C VAL A 551 -4.41 4.54 -26.43
N LYS A 552 -5.44 4.71 -25.64
CA LYS A 552 -6.43 5.77 -25.82
C LYS A 552 -5.95 6.99 -25.05
N ARG A 553 -5.69 8.08 -25.78
CA ARG A 553 -5.31 9.39 -25.23
C ARG A 553 -6.41 10.39 -25.56
N GLY A 554 -7.22 10.74 -24.55
CA GLY A 554 -8.45 11.50 -24.77
C GLY A 554 -9.40 10.77 -25.73
N PRO A 555 -9.87 11.40 -26.82
CA PRO A 555 -10.79 10.77 -27.77
C PRO A 555 -10.10 9.87 -28.81
N THR A 556 -8.76 9.89 -28.90
CA THR A 556 -8.02 9.23 -29.98
C THR A 556 -7.27 8.00 -29.48
N VAL A 557 -7.18 6.98 -30.35
CA VAL A 557 -6.29 5.83 -30.14
C VAL A 557 -4.98 6.10 -30.86
N GLN A 558 -3.87 5.97 -30.14
CA GLN A 558 -2.52 6.18 -30.65
C GLN A 558 -1.71 4.90 -30.46
N GLU A 559 -0.73 4.69 -31.32
CA GLU A 559 0.17 3.55 -31.26
C GLU A 559 1.61 4.03 -31.05
N PHE A 560 2.31 3.40 -30.11
CA PHE A 560 3.71 3.71 -29.78
C PHE A 560 4.54 2.44 -29.87
N LYS A 561 5.82 2.61 -30.22
CA LYS A 561 6.78 1.51 -30.26
C LYS A 561 7.58 1.48 -28.98
N LEU A 562 7.55 0.34 -28.32
CA LEU A 562 8.28 0.07 -27.09
C LEU A 562 9.54 -0.74 -27.39
N VAL A 563 10.54 -0.53 -26.55
CA VAL A 563 11.70 -1.42 -26.41
C VAL A 563 11.83 -1.71 -24.91
N PHE A 564 11.65 -2.96 -24.52
CA PHE A 564 11.72 -3.40 -23.13
C PHE A 564 13.15 -3.52 -22.62
#